data_2aac6b5e1fa0c39fcda80fe10c4c1a36
#
_entry.id   2aac6b5e1fa0c39fcda80fe10c4c1a36
#
_cell.length_a   1.000
_cell.length_b   1.000
_cell.length_c   1.000
_cell.angle_alpha   90.00
_cell.angle_beta   90.00
_cell.angle_gamma   90.00
#
_symmetry.space_group_name_H-M   'P 1'
#
loop_
_entity.id
_entity.type
_entity.pdbx_description
1 polymer ?
#
loop_
_entity_poly.entity_id
_entity_poly.type
_entity_poly.pdbx_seq_one_letter_code
_entity_poly.pdbx_strand_id
1 'polypeptide(L)'
;MKNSLRFLLIISFIFLASCSGKKEKKIELNTSSLEDQMIEAYNNGLKALNEGDVLFAAKNFNTVEKIYPQSIWAQRSILMSAYSYYSQDYYRDAIYELNRFIKKYPTSDNIVYAYFLIATSYYELIIDEKKDISPLLKSKENFEFILNNFQETDYATDSKYKLQLINNILASKELYLGKYYLSKKKWIPSINRFKNIIENYSDTEYAPEALHRLVELNYKLGLFEESKKYASTLGYNYLSSEWYKESYKLFNKNYKNPIEEIKKEKKESILNRIKKFF
;
A
#
# COMPACT_ATOMS: atom_id res chain seq x y z
N MET A 1 73.19 54.47 -24.77
CA MET A 1 72.33 53.39 -25.28
C MET A 1 72.71 51.95 -24.79
N LYS A 2 73.97 51.62 -24.52
CA LYS A 2 74.36 50.29 -24.01
C LYS A 2 73.94 49.95 -22.57
N ASN A 3 73.80 50.95 -21.71
CA ASN A 3 73.42 50.73 -20.32
C ASN A 3 71.90 50.59 -20.08
N SER A 4 71.07 51.22 -20.92
CA SER A 4 69.63 51.08 -20.83
C SER A 4 69.10 49.68 -21.31
N LEU A 5 69.85 49.09 -22.26
CA LEU A 5 69.53 47.74 -22.75
C LEU A 5 69.82 46.64 -21.73
N ARG A 6 70.91 46.86 -20.94
CA ARG A 6 71.32 45.92 -19.83
C ARG A 6 70.33 46.02 -18.66
N PHE A 7 69.79 47.21 -18.41
CA PHE A 7 68.81 47.37 -17.35
C PHE A 7 67.43 46.71 -17.73
N LEU A 8 67.01 46.80 -19.01
CA LEU A 8 65.84 46.13 -19.54
C LEU A 8 65.98 44.60 -19.52
N LEU A 9 67.12 44.03 -19.80
CA LEU A 9 67.39 42.59 -19.72
C LEU A 9 67.39 42.07 -18.27
N ILE A 10 67.82 42.83 -17.31
CA ILE A 10 67.85 42.47 -15.87
C ILE A 10 66.36 42.49 -15.34
N ILE A 11 65.55 43.47 -15.74
CA ILE A 11 64.11 43.54 -15.37
C ILE A 11 63.34 42.37 -16.00
N SER A 12 63.66 41.97 -17.26
CA SER A 12 63.04 40.81 -17.91
C SER A 12 63.35 39.49 -17.20
N PHE A 13 64.57 39.35 -16.58
CA PHE A 13 64.96 38.13 -15.85
C PHE A 13 64.29 38.02 -14.48
N ILE A 14 63.91 39.15 -13.86
CA ILE A 14 63.22 39.17 -12.57
C ILE A 14 61.75 38.73 -12.72
N PHE A 15 61.10 38.96 -13.88
CA PHE A 15 59.74 38.49 -14.14
C PHE A 15 59.65 36.98 -14.43
N LEU A 16 60.74 36.31 -14.78
CA LEU A 16 60.76 34.86 -15.03
C LEU A 16 61.00 34.04 -13.75
N ALA A 17 61.38 34.66 -12.63
CA ALA A 17 61.61 33.99 -11.35
C ALA A 17 60.36 33.98 -10.43
N SER A 18 59.21 34.56 -10.85
CA SER A 18 57.98 34.65 -10.07
C SER A 18 57.01 33.47 -10.31
N CYS A 19 57.43 32.41 -11.00
CA CYS A 19 56.74 31.11 -10.95
C CYS A 19 57.28 30.29 -9.78
N SER A 20 57.18 30.82 -8.57
CA SER A 20 57.27 30.03 -7.36
C SER A 20 56.06 29.11 -7.32
N GLY A 21 56.25 27.83 -7.64
CA GLY A 21 55.28 26.78 -7.58
C GLY A 21 54.54 26.85 -6.25
N LYS A 22 53.27 27.23 -6.29
CA LYS A 22 52.34 26.80 -5.29
C LYS A 22 52.52 25.28 -5.23
N LYS A 23 53.17 24.79 -4.18
CA LYS A 23 53.01 23.38 -3.83
C LYS A 23 51.48 23.15 -3.80
N GLU A 24 50.96 22.53 -4.84
CA GLU A 24 49.68 21.89 -4.74
C GLU A 24 49.79 21.06 -3.47
N LYS A 25 49.08 21.46 -2.42
CA LYS A 25 48.75 20.51 -1.37
C LYS A 25 48.15 19.34 -2.13
N LYS A 26 48.94 18.29 -2.34
CA LYS A 26 48.37 16.98 -2.56
C LYS A 26 47.38 16.82 -1.42
N ILE A 27 46.10 16.98 -1.75
CA ILE A 27 45.06 16.47 -0.89
C ILE A 27 45.44 15.00 -0.85
N GLU A 28 46.06 14.56 0.21
CA GLU A 28 46.08 13.15 0.57
C GLU A 28 44.59 12.80 0.64
N LEU A 29 44.07 12.33 -0.46
CA LEU A 29 42.84 11.56 -0.45
C LEU A 29 43.13 10.48 0.57
N ASN A 30 42.51 10.64 1.74
CA ASN A 30 42.56 9.65 2.80
C ASN A 30 42.12 8.35 2.11
N THR A 31 43.08 7.48 1.77
CA THR A 31 42.89 6.25 1.02
C THR A 31 42.44 5.14 1.95
N SER A 32 41.55 5.44 2.88
CA SER A 32 40.60 4.43 3.27
C SER A 32 39.93 4.00 1.95
N SER A 33 39.97 2.73 1.66
CA SER A 33 39.41 2.25 0.42
C SER A 33 37.97 2.77 0.28
N LEU A 34 37.46 3.01 -0.93
CA LEU A 34 36.05 3.39 -1.12
C LEU A 34 35.12 2.42 -0.38
N GLU A 35 35.58 1.19 -0.21
CA GLU A 35 34.91 0.14 0.53
C GLU A 35 34.83 0.45 2.03
N ASP A 36 35.93 0.91 2.65
CA ASP A 36 35.95 1.30 4.07
C ASP A 36 34.99 2.48 4.33
N GLN A 37 35.02 3.49 3.46
CA GLN A 37 34.11 4.64 3.56
C GLN A 37 32.63 4.23 3.40
N MET A 38 32.34 3.29 2.50
CA MET A 38 31.03 2.73 2.29
C MET A 38 30.55 1.96 3.54
N ILE A 39 31.41 1.10 4.10
CA ILE A 39 31.11 0.32 5.31
C ILE A 39 30.86 1.27 6.49
N GLU A 40 31.70 2.28 6.65
CA GLU A 40 31.52 3.29 7.70
C GLU A 40 30.19 4.03 7.57
N ALA A 41 29.85 4.51 6.37
CA ALA A 41 28.56 5.16 6.12
C ALA A 41 27.38 4.23 6.41
N TYR A 42 27.47 2.96 6.00
CA TYR A 42 26.42 1.98 6.28
C TYR A 42 26.23 1.74 7.78
N ASN A 43 27.32 1.56 8.52
CA ASN A 43 27.31 1.35 9.97
C ASN A 43 26.78 2.59 10.72
N ASN A 44 27.16 3.80 10.29
CA ASN A 44 26.61 5.05 10.83
C ASN A 44 25.09 5.14 10.57
N GLY A 45 24.63 4.69 9.40
CA GLY A 45 23.20 4.58 9.10
C GLY A 45 22.47 3.63 10.03
N LEU A 46 23.01 2.42 10.26
CA LEU A 46 22.45 1.46 11.20
C LEU A 46 22.39 1.99 12.64
N LYS A 47 23.47 2.63 13.09
CA LYS A 47 23.54 3.23 14.42
C LYS A 47 22.47 4.31 14.58
N ALA A 48 22.37 5.24 13.65
CA ALA A 48 21.37 6.30 13.66
C ALA A 48 19.94 5.76 13.65
N LEU A 49 19.67 4.70 12.84
CA LEU A 49 18.36 4.05 12.82
C LEU A 49 18.00 3.46 14.19
N ASN A 50 18.95 2.79 14.84
CA ASN A 50 18.74 2.21 16.17
C ASN A 50 18.53 3.29 17.25
N GLU A 51 19.12 4.47 17.06
CA GLU A 51 18.96 5.63 17.95
C GLU A 51 17.68 6.43 17.65
N GLY A 52 16.95 6.08 16.58
CA GLY A 52 15.72 6.75 16.16
C GLY A 52 15.94 8.03 15.33
N ASP A 53 17.20 8.37 14.98
CA ASP A 53 17.51 9.47 14.06
C ASP A 53 17.40 9.01 12.61
N VAL A 54 16.15 8.87 12.14
CA VAL A 54 15.88 8.31 10.82
C VAL A 54 16.33 9.20 9.66
N LEU A 55 16.37 10.52 9.85
CA LEU A 55 16.85 11.45 8.83
C LEU A 55 18.35 11.31 8.63
N PHE A 56 19.10 11.20 9.72
CA PHE A 56 20.54 10.94 9.66
C PHE A 56 20.83 9.53 9.16
N ALA A 57 20.03 8.53 9.54
CA ALA A 57 20.11 7.17 9.02
C ALA A 57 19.94 7.15 7.49
N ALA A 58 18.85 7.72 6.97
CA ALA A 58 18.58 7.79 5.54
C ALA A 58 19.69 8.55 4.78
N LYS A 59 20.21 9.65 5.33
CA LYS A 59 21.34 10.37 4.74
C LYS A 59 22.59 9.48 4.62
N ASN A 60 22.94 8.73 5.66
CA ASN A 60 24.08 7.84 5.65
C ASN A 60 23.90 6.69 4.65
N PHE A 61 22.74 6.05 4.62
CA PHE A 61 22.43 5.02 3.63
C PHE A 61 22.49 5.56 2.19
N ASN A 62 21.96 6.75 1.92
CA ASN A 62 22.10 7.40 0.61
C ASN A 62 23.53 7.78 0.27
N THR A 63 24.41 7.97 1.25
CA THR A 63 25.84 8.19 1.04
C THR A 63 26.54 6.93 0.52
N VAL A 64 26.20 5.75 1.03
CA VAL A 64 26.70 4.45 0.54
C VAL A 64 26.47 4.30 -0.97
N GLU A 65 25.25 4.59 -1.42
CA GLU A 65 24.93 4.53 -2.86
C GLU A 65 25.76 5.48 -3.70
N LYS A 66 26.04 6.68 -3.19
CA LYS A 66 26.87 7.69 -3.89
C LYS A 66 28.33 7.28 -4.00
N ILE A 67 28.87 6.62 -2.96
CA ILE A 67 30.26 6.18 -2.92
C ILE A 67 30.49 5.03 -3.92
N TYR A 68 29.58 4.04 -3.94
CA TYR A 68 29.74 2.85 -4.78
C TYR A 68 28.41 2.36 -5.41
N PRO A 69 27.92 3.08 -6.44
CA PRO A 69 26.57 2.86 -6.99
C PRO A 69 26.32 1.48 -7.59
N GLN A 70 27.38 0.78 -7.99
CA GLN A 70 27.28 -0.54 -8.65
C GLN A 70 27.34 -1.70 -7.66
N SER A 71 27.54 -1.42 -6.37
CA SER A 71 27.65 -2.46 -5.36
C SER A 71 26.29 -3.01 -4.94
N ILE A 72 26.29 -4.24 -4.42
CA ILE A 72 25.11 -4.81 -3.74
C ILE A 72 24.72 -3.98 -2.52
N TRP A 73 25.67 -3.30 -1.88
CA TRP A 73 25.45 -2.42 -0.75
C TRP A 73 24.64 -1.18 -1.13
N ALA A 74 24.80 -0.66 -2.36
CA ALA A 74 24.01 0.46 -2.85
C ALA A 74 22.52 0.11 -2.92
N GLN A 75 22.20 -1.10 -3.43
CA GLN A 75 20.82 -1.57 -3.46
C GLN A 75 20.22 -1.71 -2.06
N ARG A 76 20.96 -2.36 -1.14
CA ARG A 76 20.54 -2.53 0.25
C ARG A 76 20.35 -1.19 0.95
N SER A 77 21.26 -0.24 0.71
CA SER A 77 21.21 1.08 1.35
C SER A 77 20.01 1.91 0.95
N ILE A 78 19.57 1.87 -0.31
CA ILE A 78 18.34 2.55 -0.70
C ILE A 78 17.14 1.95 0.02
N LEU A 79 17.07 0.63 0.14
CA LEU A 79 15.99 -0.03 0.89
C LEU A 79 16.05 0.31 2.38
N MET A 80 17.25 0.37 2.97
CA MET A 80 17.43 0.77 4.36
C MET A 80 17.07 2.25 4.59
N SER A 81 17.37 3.13 3.62
CA SER A 81 16.93 4.53 3.65
C SER A 81 15.39 4.61 3.63
N ALA A 82 14.74 3.87 2.73
CA ALA A 82 13.29 3.81 2.64
C ALA A 82 12.66 3.24 3.92
N TYR A 83 13.23 2.17 4.47
CA TYR A 83 12.79 1.58 5.73
C TYR A 83 12.95 2.55 6.91
N SER A 84 14.05 3.32 6.94
CA SER A 84 14.25 4.33 7.97
C SER A 84 13.12 5.37 7.97
N TYR A 85 12.75 5.87 6.80
CA TYR A 85 11.61 6.77 6.66
C TYR A 85 10.29 6.12 7.08
N TYR A 86 10.04 4.89 6.61
CA TYR A 86 8.83 4.15 6.94
C TYR A 86 8.66 3.94 8.46
N SER A 87 9.74 3.62 9.16
CA SER A 87 9.73 3.30 10.59
C SER A 87 9.31 4.46 11.51
N GLN A 88 9.27 5.69 11.00
CA GLN A 88 8.87 6.89 11.72
C GLN A 88 7.78 7.67 10.96
N ASP A 89 6.93 6.96 10.21
CA ASP A 89 5.75 7.48 9.55
C ASP A 89 6.01 8.52 8.42
N TYR A 90 7.28 8.65 7.97
CA TYR A 90 7.62 9.45 6.79
C TYR A 90 7.28 8.68 5.49
N TYR A 91 6.03 8.22 5.35
CA TYR A 91 5.60 7.34 4.27
C TYR A 91 5.82 7.90 2.87
N ARG A 92 5.71 9.21 2.69
CA ARG A 92 5.93 9.86 1.38
C ARG A 92 7.39 9.79 0.95
N ASP A 93 8.31 9.97 1.89
CA ASP A 93 9.74 9.87 1.66
C ASP A 93 10.16 8.41 1.42
N ALA A 94 9.58 7.48 2.19
CA ALA A 94 9.75 6.05 1.95
C ALA A 94 9.32 5.65 0.53
N ILE A 95 8.11 6.07 0.08
CA ILE A 95 7.60 5.81 -1.27
C ILE A 95 8.53 6.41 -2.34
N TYR A 96 9.08 7.60 -2.11
CA TYR A 96 10.02 8.22 -3.04
C TYR A 96 11.28 7.37 -3.21
N GLU A 97 11.92 6.94 -2.11
CA GLU A 97 13.12 6.10 -2.14
C GLU A 97 12.85 4.73 -2.78
N LEU A 98 11.71 4.12 -2.48
CA LEU A 98 11.32 2.83 -3.04
C LEU A 98 11.07 2.90 -4.55
N ASN A 99 10.40 3.94 -5.03
CA ASN A 99 10.23 4.16 -6.47
C ASN A 99 11.58 4.38 -7.17
N ARG A 100 12.51 5.09 -6.51
CA ARG A 100 13.87 5.26 -7.01
C ARG A 100 14.60 3.91 -7.08
N PHE A 101 14.44 3.06 -6.07
CA PHE A 101 14.98 1.70 -6.05
C PHE A 101 14.43 0.86 -7.21
N ILE A 102 13.12 0.80 -7.39
CA ILE A 102 12.48 0.02 -8.46
C ILE A 102 12.97 0.46 -9.84
N LYS A 103 13.07 1.78 -10.05
CA LYS A 103 13.54 2.34 -11.32
C LYS A 103 15.01 1.98 -11.59
N LYS A 104 15.86 1.98 -10.56
CA LYS A 104 17.30 1.78 -10.70
C LYS A 104 17.71 0.30 -10.73
N TYR A 105 16.98 -0.54 -10.00
CA TYR A 105 17.29 -1.96 -9.81
C TYR A 105 16.07 -2.86 -10.08
N PRO A 106 15.51 -2.83 -11.29
CA PRO A 106 14.26 -3.55 -11.60
C PRO A 106 14.39 -5.08 -11.54
N THR A 107 15.61 -5.61 -11.58
CA THR A 107 15.90 -7.05 -11.52
C THR A 107 16.46 -7.49 -10.16
N SER A 108 16.37 -6.64 -9.14
CA SER A 108 16.85 -6.98 -7.79
C SER A 108 15.99 -8.06 -7.15
N ASP A 109 16.61 -9.00 -6.43
CA ASP A 109 15.91 -10.01 -5.64
C ASP A 109 14.99 -9.39 -4.57
N ASN A 110 15.26 -8.15 -4.16
CA ASN A 110 14.46 -7.40 -3.19
C ASN A 110 13.34 -6.56 -3.83
N ILE A 111 13.06 -6.74 -5.12
CA ILE A 111 12.06 -5.93 -5.83
C ILE A 111 10.66 -6.10 -5.22
N VAL A 112 10.30 -7.32 -4.86
CA VAL A 112 8.99 -7.62 -4.24
C VAL A 112 8.84 -6.93 -2.88
N TYR A 113 9.89 -6.90 -2.07
CA TYR A 113 9.90 -6.16 -0.81
C TYR A 113 9.66 -4.66 -1.04
N ALA A 114 10.28 -4.08 -2.06
CA ALA A 114 10.09 -2.66 -2.38
C ALA A 114 8.61 -2.37 -2.74
N TYR A 115 7.98 -3.18 -3.58
CA TYR A 115 6.55 -3.06 -3.88
C TYR A 115 5.67 -3.24 -2.65
N PHE A 116 6.01 -4.21 -1.79
CA PHE A 116 5.26 -4.47 -0.57
C PHE A 116 5.33 -3.27 0.40
N LEU A 117 6.51 -2.69 0.58
CA LEU A 117 6.68 -1.54 1.46
C LEU A 117 6.03 -0.27 0.87
N ILE A 118 5.99 -0.10 -0.47
CA ILE A 118 5.20 0.95 -1.12
C ILE A 118 3.71 0.77 -0.83
N ALA A 119 3.20 -0.45 -1.04
CA ALA A 119 1.79 -0.76 -0.82
C ALA A 119 1.38 -0.46 0.63
N THR A 120 2.21 -0.89 1.59
CA THR A 120 1.98 -0.66 3.01
C THR A 120 2.07 0.83 3.34
N SER A 121 3.07 1.55 2.80
CA SER A 121 3.20 3.01 3.00
C SER A 121 1.97 3.78 2.50
N TYR A 122 1.43 3.39 1.35
CA TYR A 122 0.17 3.97 0.86
C TYR A 122 -1.02 3.63 1.75
N TYR A 123 -1.06 2.41 2.32
CA TYR A 123 -2.10 2.01 3.26
C TYR A 123 -2.09 2.87 4.52
N GLU A 124 -0.90 3.12 5.08
CA GLU A 124 -0.73 3.96 6.28
C GLU A 124 -1.02 5.46 6.03
N LEU A 125 -0.96 5.92 4.79
CA LEU A 125 -1.33 7.30 4.43
C LEU A 125 -2.84 7.57 4.44
N ILE A 126 -3.68 6.57 4.75
CA ILE A 126 -5.13 6.73 4.80
C ILE A 126 -5.50 7.45 6.09
N ILE A 127 -6.00 8.67 5.98
CA ILE A 127 -6.47 9.47 7.13
C ILE A 127 -7.98 9.33 7.29
N ASP A 128 -8.74 9.38 6.21
CA ASP A 128 -10.19 9.29 6.20
C ASP A 128 -10.65 8.70 4.84
N GLU A 129 -11.00 7.41 4.86
CA GLU A 129 -11.46 6.67 3.69
C GLU A 129 -12.76 7.21 3.09
N LYS A 130 -13.52 8.02 3.86
CA LYS A 130 -14.75 8.65 3.35
C LYS A 130 -14.45 9.86 2.47
N LYS A 131 -13.29 10.48 2.63
CA LYS A 131 -12.88 11.68 1.88
C LYS A 131 -11.99 11.32 0.69
N ASP A 132 -10.78 10.88 0.95
CA ASP A 132 -9.78 10.57 -0.09
C ASP A 132 -9.39 9.11 -0.06
N ILE A 133 -9.72 8.39 -1.15
CA ILE A 133 -9.37 6.99 -1.35
C ILE A 133 -8.15 6.81 -2.26
N SER A 134 -7.53 7.90 -2.73
CA SER A 134 -6.40 7.79 -3.66
C SER A 134 -5.24 6.97 -3.10
N PRO A 135 -4.82 7.15 -1.82
CA PRO A 135 -3.81 6.27 -1.23
C PRO A 135 -4.25 4.80 -1.17
N LEU A 136 -5.53 4.54 -0.82
CA LEU A 136 -6.07 3.19 -0.74
C LEU A 136 -6.05 2.48 -2.10
N LEU A 137 -6.40 3.18 -3.18
CA LEU A 137 -6.35 2.63 -4.54
C LEU A 137 -4.91 2.34 -4.97
N LYS A 138 -3.94 3.21 -4.65
CA LYS A 138 -2.52 2.97 -4.90
C LYS A 138 -1.97 1.79 -4.09
N SER A 139 -2.40 1.66 -2.84
CA SER A 139 -2.07 0.50 -2.01
C SER A 139 -2.59 -0.78 -2.67
N LYS A 140 -3.87 -0.79 -3.06
CA LYS A 140 -4.51 -1.92 -3.76
C LYS A 140 -3.74 -2.32 -5.01
N GLU A 141 -3.43 -1.36 -5.89
CA GLU A 141 -2.70 -1.58 -7.14
C GLU A 141 -1.35 -2.29 -6.90
N ASN A 142 -0.58 -1.85 -5.91
CA ASN A 142 0.72 -2.45 -5.60
C ASN A 142 0.58 -3.85 -4.98
N PHE A 143 -0.39 -4.11 -4.12
CA PHE A 143 -0.65 -5.45 -3.60
C PHE A 143 -1.15 -6.41 -4.68
N GLU A 144 -2.02 -5.96 -5.60
CA GLU A 144 -2.45 -6.74 -6.76
C GLU A 144 -1.28 -7.06 -7.69
N PHE A 145 -0.37 -6.11 -7.88
CA PHE A 145 0.85 -6.33 -8.65
C PHE A 145 1.72 -7.45 -8.03
N ILE A 146 1.87 -7.47 -6.71
CA ILE A 146 2.62 -8.53 -6.01
C ILE A 146 1.94 -9.89 -6.21
N LEU A 147 0.62 -9.98 -6.03
CA LEU A 147 -0.13 -11.22 -6.23
C LEU A 147 -0.02 -11.78 -7.64
N ASN A 148 0.03 -10.89 -8.65
CA ASN A 148 0.06 -11.31 -10.05
C ASN A 148 1.46 -11.71 -10.53
N ASN A 149 2.52 -11.12 -9.95
CA ASN A 149 3.88 -11.27 -10.46
C ASN A 149 4.82 -12.07 -9.53
N PHE A 150 4.47 -12.25 -8.24
CA PHE A 150 5.36 -12.84 -7.23
C PHE A 150 4.61 -13.85 -6.34
N GLN A 151 3.79 -14.70 -6.93
CA GLN A 151 2.83 -15.61 -6.26
C GLN A 151 3.46 -16.55 -5.23
N GLU A 152 4.70 -16.98 -5.47
CA GLU A 152 5.42 -17.96 -4.62
C GLU A 152 6.13 -17.31 -3.39
N THR A 153 5.83 -16.04 -3.10
CA THR A 153 6.48 -15.31 -1.99
C THR A 153 5.55 -15.16 -0.78
N ASP A 154 6.14 -15.04 0.41
CA ASP A 154 5.40 -14.70 1.63
C ASP A 154 4.70 -13.35 1.49
N TYR A 155 5.31 -12.40 0.74
CA TYR A 155 4.71 -11.11 0.44
C TYR A 155 3.40 -11.21 -0.35
N ALA A 156 3.26 -12.22 -1.22
CA ALA A 156 2.00 -12.46 -1.92
C ALA A 156 0.90 -12.94 -0.96
N THR A 157 1.25 -13.79 -0.02
CA THR A 157 0.31 -14.25 1.01
C THR A 157 -0.18 -13.09 1.87
N ASP A 158 0.73 -12.25 2.36
CA ASP A 158 0.37 -11.06 3.14
C ASP A 158 -0.43 -10.05 2.33
N SER A 159 -0.07 -9.87 1.04
CA SER A 159 -0.80 -9.00 0.11
C SER A 159 -2.25 -9.42 -0.05
N LYS A 160 -2.53 -10.72 -0.10
CA LYS A 160 -3.90 -11.25 -0.19
C LYS A 160 -4.75 -10.83 1.01
N TYR A 161 -4.21 -10.92 2.23
CA TYR A 161 -4.92 -10.47 3.44
C TYR A 161 -5.13 -8.94 3.44
N LYS A 162 -4.11 -8.18 3.06
CA LYS A 162 -4.22 -6.71 2.95
C LYS A 162 -5.26 -6.30 1.93
N LEU A 163 -5.32 -6.97 0.77
CA LEU A 163 -6.34 -6.71 -0.26
C LEU A 163 -7.76 -6.99 0.25
N GLN A 164 -7.96 -8.02 1.06
CA GLN A 164 -9.27 -8.29 1.66
C GLN A 164 -9.70 -7.13 2.59
N LEU A 165 -8.79 -6.60 3.41
CA LEU A 165 -9.07 -5.43 4.25
C LEU A 165 -9.40 -4.20 3.41
N ILE A 166 -8.63 -3.93 2.36
CA ILE A 166 -8.83 -2.82 1.44
C ILE A 166 -10.19 -2.94 0.74
N ASN A 167 -10.53 -4.12 0.24
CA ASN A 167 -11.81 -4.37 -0.42
C ASN A 167 -12.99 -4.15 0.54
N ASN A 168 -12.86 -4.54 1.81
CA ASN A 168 -13.87 -4.24 2.83
C ASN A 168 -14.04 -2.73 3.03
N ILE A 169 -12.96 -1.96 3.11
CA ILE A 169 -13.05 -0.49 3.24
C ILE A 169 -13.74 0.12 2.02
N LEU A 170 -13.37 -0.31 0.81
CA LEU A 170 -13.96 0.20 -0.44
C LEU A 170 -15.45 -0.17 -0.55
N ALA A 171 -15.82 -1.40 -0.20
CA ALA A 171 -17.21 -1.86 -0.17
C ALA A 171 -18.04 -1.09 0.86
N SER A 172 -17.50 -0.86 2.04
CA SER A 172 -18.13 -0.04 3.10
C SER A 172 -18.46 1.37 2.60
N LYS A 173 -17.51 2.01 1.91
CA LYS A 173 -17.71 3.33 1.30
C LYS A 173 -18.82 3.31 0.26
N GLU A 174 -18.81 2.34 -0.64
CA GLU A 174 -19.86 2.20 -1.66
C GLU A 174 -21.24 1.96 -1.03
N LEU A 175 -21.31 1.14 0.03
CA LEU A 175 -22.55 0.91 0.78
C LEU A 175 -23.06 2.20 1.44
N TYR A 176 -22.16 2.96 2.07
CA TYR A 176 -22.49 4.25 2.68
C TYR A 176 -23.06 5.21 1.64
N LEU A 177 -22.39 5.35 0.47
CA LEU A 177 -22.87 6.21 -0.62
C LEU A 177 -24.20 5.73 -1.20
N GLY A 178 -24.36 4.42 -1.36
CA GLY A 178 -25.63 3.81 -1.79
C GLY A 178 -26.77 4.15 -0.86
N LYS A 179 -26.59 3.99 0.45
CA LYS A 179 -27.58 4.37 1.48
C LYS A 179 -27.85 5.89 1.51
N TYR A 180 -26.83 6.71 1.33
CA TYR A 180 -26.98 8.15 1.23
C TYR A 180 -27.88 8.55 0.05
N TYR A 181 -27.62 8.03 -1.16
CA TYR A 181 -28.46 8.28 -2.32
C TYR A 181 -29.89 7.73 -2.13
N LEU A 182 -30.02 6.58 -1.49
CA LEU A 182 -31.32 5.99 -1.15
C LEU A 182 -32.15 6.95 -0.26
N SER A 183 -31.54 7.52 0.77
CA SER A 183 -32.18 8.48 1.67
C SER A 183 -32.63 9.75 0.97
N LYS A 184 -31.94 10.14 -0.11
CA LYS A 184 -32.27 11.28 -0.96
C LYS A 184 -33.24 10.93 -2.12
N LYS A 185 -33.78 9.70 -2.14
CA LYS A 185 -34.66 9.17 -3.20
C LYS A 185 -34.02 9.21 -4.60
N LYS A 186 -32.70 9.19 -4.67
CA LYS A 186 -31.94 9.12 -5.92
C LYS A 186 -31.68 7.64 -6.26
N TRP A 187 -32.69 6.97 -6.89
CA TRP A 187 -32.70 5.54 -7.08
C TRP A 187 -31.55 5.03 -7.96
N ILE A 188 -31.34 5.65 -9.13
CA ILE A 188 -30.30 5.20 -10.09
C ILE A 188 -28.88 5.29 -9.51
N PRO A 189 -28.43 6.43 -8.95
CA PRO A 189 -27.14 6.46 -8.28
C PRO A 189 -27.00 5.44 -7.14
N SER A 190 -28.07 5.21 -6.36
CA SER A 190 -28.08 4.21 -5.29
C SER A 190 -27.86 2.80 -5.82
N ILE A 191 -28.63 2.41 -6.85
CA ILE A 191 -28.50 1.10 -7.52
C ILE A 191 -27.08 0.90 -8.03
N ASN A 192 -26.49 1.91 -8.69
CA ASN A 192 -25.13 1.80 -9.23
C ASN A 192 -24.08 1.56 -8.14
N ARG A 193 -24.23 2.19 -6.96
CA ARG A 193 -23.33 1.96 -5.82
C ARG A 193 -23.45 0.54 -5.28
N PHE A 194 -24.66 0.03 -5.08
CA PHE A 194 -24.86 -1.35 -4.63
C PHE A 194 -24.43 -2.38 -5.67
N LYS A 195 -24.63 -2.12 -6.97
CA LYS A 195 -24.10 -2.97 -8.05
C LYS A 195 -22.58 -3.03 -8.02
N ASN A 196 -21.91 -1.90 -7.83
CA ASN A 196 -20.45 -1.85 -7.73
C ASN A 196 -19.90 -2.78 -6.63
N ILE A 197 -20.62 -2.91 -5.49
CA ILE A 197 -20.23 -3.86 -4.44
C ILE A 197 -20.31 -5.31 -4.96
N ILE A 198 -21.37 -5.65 -5.64
CA ILE A 198 -21.58 -7.03 -6.12
C ILE A 198 -20.61 -7.41 -7.24
N GLU A 199 -20.25 -6.44 -8.07
CA GLU A 199 -19.36 -6.65 -9.23
C GLU A 199 -17.88 -6.70 -8.83
N ASN A 200 -17.45 -5.87 -7.85
CA ASN A 200 -16.05 -5.67 -7.55
C ASN A 200 -15.63 -6.08 -6.12
N TYR A 201 -16.59 -6.33 -5.21
CA TYR A 201 -16.34 -6.59 -3.78
C TYR A 201 -17.29 -7.68 -3.24
N SER A 202 -17.62 -8.67 -4.06
CA SER A 202 -18.58 -9.72 -3.72
C SER A 202 -18.16 -10.63 -2.56
N ASP A 203 -16.86 -10.70 -2.27
CA ASP A 203 -16.26 -11.47 -1.17
C ASP A 203 -16.25 -10.74 0.17
N THR A 204 -16.78 -9.51 0.23
CA THR A 204 -16.84 -8.70 1.45
C THR A 204 -18.10 -8.96 2.26
N GLU A 205 -18.04 -8.62 3.56
CA GLU A 205 -19.20 -8.69 4.47
C GLU A 205 -20.36 -7.76 4.07
N TYR A 206 -20.13 -6.80 3.19
CA TYR A 206 -21.09 -5.81 2.71
C TYR A 206 -21.94 -6.29 1.52
N ALA A 207 -21.50 -7.34 0.83
CA ALA A 207 -22.19 -7.86 -0.34
C ALA A 207 -23.62 -8.36 -0.04
N PRO A 208 -23.90 -9.09 1.06
CA PRO A 208 -25.28 -9.50 1.37
C PRO A 208 -26.23 -8.33 1.58
N GLU A 209 -25.82 -7.26 2.28
CA GLU A 209 -26.64 -6.07 2.44
C GLU A 209 -26.87 -5.38 1.09
N ALA A 210 -25.85 -5.23 0.27
CA ALA A 210 -25.94 -4.60 -1.04
C ALA A 210 -26.94 -5.35 -1.95
N LEU A 211 -26.91 -6.69 -1.97
CA LEU A 211 -27.89 -7.52 -2.67
C LEU A 211 -29.30 -7.26 -2.16
N HIS A 212 -29.50 -7.26 -0.84
CA HIS A 212 -30.80 -6.96 -0.24
C HIS A 212 -31.33 -5.57 -0.66
N ARG A 213 -30.48 -4.54 -0.64
CA ARG A 213 -30.86 -3.19 -1.09
C ARG A 213 -31.24 -3.16 -2.58
N LEU A 214 -30.55 -3.94 -3.41
CA LEU A 214 -30.94 -4.11 -4.82
C LEU A 214 -32.29 -4.82 -4.97
N VAL A 215 -32.58 -5.83 -4.15
CA VAL A 215 -33.90 -6.48 -4.09
C VAL A 215 -34.98 -5.47 -3.77
N GLU A 216 -34.84 -4.72 -2.65
CA GLU A 216 -35.80 -3.69 -2.21
C GLU A 216 -36.06 -2.62 -3.28
N LEU A 217 -34.99 -2.07 -3.87
CA LEU A 217 -35.07 -0.99 -4.85
C LEU A 217 -35.74 -1.45 -6.13
N ASN A 218 -35.35 -2.60 -6.69
CA ASN A 218 -35.98 -3.12 -7.91
C ASN A 218 -37.44 -3.48 -7.66
N TYR A 219 -37.78 -4.06 -6.50
CA TYR A 219 -39.15 -4.34 -6.13
C TYR A 219 -40.00 -3.06 -6.07
N LYS A 220 -39.53 -2.01 -5.41
CA LYS A 220 -40.19 -0.70 -5.30
C LYS A 220 -40.38 -0.02 -6.67
N LEU A 221 -39.47 -0.24 -7.59
CA LEU A 221 -39.56 0.29 -8.96
C LEU A 221 -40.41 -0.55 -9.90
N GLY A 222 -41.00 -1.65 -9.42
CA GLY A 222 -41.83 -2.57 -10.24
C GLY A 222 -41.01 -3.51 -11.13
N LEU A 223 -39.67 -3.55 -10.97
CA LEU A 223 -38.76 -4.42 -11.71
C LEU A 223 -38.66 -5.78 -11.00
N PHE A 224 -39.80 -6.52 -10.96
CA PHE A 224 -39.92 -7.71 -10.14
C PHE A 224 -38.98 -8.85 -10.55
N GLU A 225 -38.73 -9.04 -11.84
CA GLU A 225 -37.82 -10.09 -12.31
C GLU A 225 -36.36 -9.80 -11.92
N GLU A 226 -35.90 -8.57 -12.04
CA GLU A 226 -34.57 -8.16 -11.55
C GLU A 226 -34.46 -8.29 -10.02
N SER A 227 -35.52 -7.92 -9.29
CA SER A 227 -35.59 -8.09 -7.85
C SER A 227 -35.44 -9.57 -7.45
N LYS A 228 -36.19 -10.50 -8.13
CA LYS A 228 -36.06 -11.94 -7.89
C LYS A 228 -34.66 -12.47 -8.21
N LYS A 229 -34.03 -11.99 -9.28
CA LYS A 229 -32.66 -12.36 -9.64
C LYS A 229 -31.68 -12.05 -8.50
N TYR A 230 -31.70 -10.84 -7.94
CA TYR A 230 -30.84 -10.49 -6.80
C TYR A 230 -31.19 -11.29 -5.54
N ALA A 231 -32.47 -11.55 -5.28
CA ALA A 231 -32.88 -12.39 -4.16
C ALA A 231 -32.39 -13.84 -4.32
N SER A 232 -32.42 -14.38 -5.55
CA SER A 232 -31.89 -15.71 -5.85
C SER A 232 -30.36 -15.78 -5.65
N THR A 233 -29.62 -14.74 -6.09
CA THR A 233 -28.16 -14.63 -5.86
C THR A 233 -27.85 -14.59 -4.36
N LEU A 234 -28.64 -13.82 -3.59
CA LEU A 234 -28.51 -13.74 -2.14
C LEU A 234 -28.78 -15.11 -1.48
N GLY A 235 -29.81 -15.82 -1.94
CA GLY A 235 -30.13 -17.16 -1.44
C GLY A 235 -29.08 -18.20 -1.78
N TYR A 236 -28.50 -18.13 -2.97
CA TYR A 236 -27.48 -19.07 -3.40
C TYR A 236 -26.12 -18.89 -2.63
N ASN A 237 -25.67 -17.64 -2.52
CA ASN A 237 -24.35 -17.36 -1.95
C ASN A 237 -24.36 -17.08 -0.44
N TYR A 238 -25.47 -16.59 0.12
CA TYR A 238 -25.54 -16.05 1.49
C TYR A 238 -26.80 -16.52 2.25
N LEU A 239 -27.13 -17.79 2.11
CA LEU A 239 -28.35 -18.40 2.69
C LEU A 239 -28.47 -18.22 4.21
N SER A 240 -27.37 -18.16 4.95
CA SER A 240 -27.35 -17.95 6.40
C SER A 240 -27.49 -16.49 6.83
N SER A 241 -27.48 -15.56 5.89
CA SER A 241 -27.55 -14.12 6.15
C SER A 241 -28.97 -13.69 6.55
N GLU A 242 -29.10 -12.75 7.50
CA GLU A 242 -30.38 -12.12 7.82
C GLU A 242 -30.97 -11.38 6.61
N TRP A 243 -30.15 -10.85 5.72
CA TRP A 243 -30.55 -10.15 4.52
C TRP A 243 -31.30 -11.05 3.54
N TYR A 244 -30.97 -12.35 3.51
CA TYR A 244 -31.72 -13.33 2.74
C TYR A 244 -33.17 -13.42 3.22
N LYS A 245 -33.41 -13.55 4.53
CA LYS A 245 -34.72 -13.61 5.15
C LYS A 245 -35.55 -12.35 4.86
N GLU A 246 -34.95 -11.19 5.05
CA GLU A 246 -35.63 -9.91 4.81
C GLU A 246 -36.00 -9.73 3.32
N SER A 247 -35.12 -10.15 2.40
CA SER A 247 -35.42 -10.11 0.96
C SER A 247 -36.60 -10.99 0.57
N TYR A 248 -36.66 -12.20 1.10
CA TYR A 248 -37.77 -13.12 0.77
C TYR A 248 -39.09 -12.72 1.39
N LYS A 249 -39.12 -12.02 2.51
CA LYS A 249 -40.34 -11.44 3.08
C LYS A 249 -41.04 -10.44 2.15
N LEU A 250 -40.32 -9.80 1.24
CA LEU A 250 -40.91 -8.90 0.25
C LEU A 250 -41.81 -9.63 -0.73
N PHE A 251 -41.46 -10.87 -1.08
CA PHE A 251 -42.25 -11.70 -2.02
C PHE A 251 -43.25 -12.59 -1.30
N ASN A 252 -42.96 -13.01 -0.08
CA ASN A 252 -43.82 -13.89 0.71
C ASN A 252 -43.77 -13.51 2.20
N LYS A 253 -44.83 -12.88 2.68
CA LYS A 253 -44.95 -12.44 4.10
C LYS A 253 -44.88 -13.61 5.10
N ASN A 254 -45.18 -14.81 4.68
CA ASN A 254 -45.14 -16.03 5.50
C ASN A 254 -43.85 -16.82 5.39
N TYR A 255 -42.83 -16.26 4.70
CA TYR A 255 -41.58 -16.95 4.52
C TYR A 255 -40.87 -17.20 5.86
N LYS A 256 -40.53 -18.45 6.12
CA LYS A 256 -39.70 -18.91 7.22
C LYS A 256 -38.37 -19.42 6.70
N ASN A 257 -37.27 -19.06 7.33
CA ASN A 257 -35.98 -19.52 6.90
C ASN A 257 -35.80 -21.02 7.24
N PRO A 258 -35.57 -21.90 6.25
CA PRO A 258 -35.41 -23.34 6.49
C PRO A 258 -34.29 -23.67 7.48
N ILE A 259 -33.21 -22.89 7.47
CA ILE A 259 -32.07 -23.11 8.39
C ILE A 259 -32.45 -22.81 9.85
N GLU A 260 -33.24 -21.76 10.07
CA GLU A 260 -33.72 -21.44 11.43
C GLU A 260 -34.67 -22.52 11.94
N GLU A 261 -35.53 -23.04 11.08
CA GLU A 261 -36.44 -24.17 11.46
C GLU A 261 -35.62 -25.43 11.85
N ILE A 262 -34.63 -25.80 11.05
CA ILE A 262 -33.75 -26.96 11.39
C ILE A 262 -32.99 -26.73 12.68
N LYS A 263 -32.46 -25.51 12.92
CA LYS A 263 -31.76 -25.18 14.18
C LYS A 263 -32.69 -25.23 15.38
N LYS A 264 -33.94 -24.78 15.21
CA LYS A 264 -34.99 -24.80 16.26
C LYS A 264 -35.38 -26.24 16.60
N GLU A 265 -35.62 -27.07 15.61
CA GLU A 265 -35.92 -28.49 15.80
C GLU A 265 -34.77 -29.25 16.49
N LYS A 266 -33.52 -29.01 16.07
CA LYS A 266 -32.34 -29.59 16.75
C LYS A 266 -32.25 -29.17 18.21
N LYS A 267 -32.47 -27.87 18.51
CA LYS A 267 -32.44 -27.34 19.87
C LYS A 267 -33.55 -27.92 20.74
N GLU A 268 -34.77 -28.06 20.21
CA GLU A 268 -35.90 -28.68 20.89
C GLU A 268 -35.68 -30.16 21.12
N SER A 269 -35.10 -30.87 20.14
CA SER A 269 -34.72 -32.29 20.30
C SER A 269 -33.67 -32.49 21.42
N ILE A 270 -32.66 -31.62 21.49
CA ILE A 270 -31.63 -31.67 22.54
C ILE A 270 -32.28 -31.36 23.91
N LEU A 271 -33.10 -30.32 24.01
CA LEU A 271 -33.82 -29.96 25.25
C LEU A 271 -34.73 -31.10 25.72
N ASN A 272 -35.45 -31.76 24.81
CA ASN A 272 -36.30 -32.89 25.15
C ASN A 272 -35.52 -34.13 25.59
N ARG A 273 -34.31 -34.34 25.06
CA ARG A 273 -33.40 -35.38 25.55
C ARG A 273 -32.89 -35.06 26.95
N ILE A 274 -32.48 -33.83 27.22
CA ILE A 274 -32.04 -33.41 28.57
C ILE A 274 -33.15 -33.57 29.59
N LYS A 275 -34.41 -33.14 29.26
CA LYS A 275 -35.59 -33.28 30.14
C LYS A 275 -35.95 -34.75 30.44
N LYS A 276 -35.56 -35.70 29.63
CA LYS A 276 -35.73 -37.15 29.90
C LYS A 276 -34.69 -37.75 30.81
N PHE A 277 -33.59 -37.04 31.06
CA PHE A 277 -32.49 -37.46 31.96
C PHE A 277 -32.66 -36.92 33.38
N PHE A 278 -33.55 -35.98 33.60
CA PHE A 278 -33.98 -35.45 34.92
C PHE A 278 -35.43 -35.81 35.15
#